data_44dc80c18e557cf273dd8a8096b3db3c
#
_entry.id   44dc80c18e557cf273dd8a8096b3db3c
#
_cell.length_a   1.000
_cell.length_b   1.000
_cell.length_c   1.000
_cell.angle_alpha   90.00
_cell.angle_beta   90.00
_cell.angle_gamma   90.00
#
_symmetry.space_group_name_H-M   'P 1'
#
loop_
_entity.id
_entity.type
_entity.pdbx_description
1 polymer ?
#
loop_
_entity_poly.entity_id
_entity_poly.type
_entity_poly.pdbx_seq_one_letter_code
_entity_poly.pdbx_strand_id
1 'polypeptide(L)'
;MKFFRYFFTLIFLLSFNLFSQENKISKRIYTTKKLVKKPVIDGFINDEAWNVVEWSSDFTQKDPDEGKPPTYQTKFKVMYDAKYLYVAIRAFDDEPEKIERRLSRRDGFQGDRVNVIIDSYHDKRTAFVFTTTAAGVKGEEFASQNGENWDDSWNPIWYTNAKIDDKGWTAEMKIPFSQLRFGKAEEQIWGFNINRTIFRLQERSLWQRIPNDQAGFISEAGELHGLKNLISQKQLEIQPFTVLQYDKYPPEAGNPFRTGKDFRANFGLDAKIGITNDLTLDLTVNPDFGQVEADPGAIALDGFQIFFREQRPFF
;
A
#
# COMPACT_ATOMS: atom_id res chain seq x y z
N MET A 1 46.04 28.73 39.77
CA MET A 1 45.19 29.08 38.60
C MET A 1 45.34 28.16 37.39
N LYS A 2 46.50 27.54 37.07
CA LYS A 2 46.64 26.64 35.92
C LYS A 2 45.95 25.28 36.11
N PHE A 3 45.93 24.71 37.32
CA PHE A 3 45.30 23.43 37.64
C PHE A 3 43.76 23.45 37.47
N PHE A 4 43.11 24.57 37.76
CA PHE A 4 41.64 24.75 37.64
C PHE A 4 41.18 24.81 36.17
N ARG A 5 42.03 25.27 35.26
CA ARG A 5 41.76 25.33 33.82
C ARG A 5 41.73 23.95 33.18
N TYR A 6 42.63 23.06 33.58
CA TYR A 6 42.68 21.67 33.03
C TYR A 6 41.58 20.79 33.61
N PHE A 7 41.11 21.05 34.81
CA PHE A 7 39.98 20.34 35.42
C PHE A 7 38.66 20.66 34.71
N PHE A 8 38.43 21.88 34.31
CA PHE A 8 37.25 22.26 33.52
C PHE A 8 37.28 21.73 32.10
N THR A 9 38.44 21.66 31.47
CA THR A 9 38.61 21.10 30.12
C THR A 9 38.38 19.58 30.13
N LEU A 10 38.78 18.90 31.19
CA LEU A 10 38.58 17.44 31.33
C LEU A 10 37.10 17.10 31.58
N ILE A 11 36.37 17.91 32.36
CA ILE A 11 34.90 17.74 32.55
C ILE A 11 34.15 17.99 31.24
N PHE A 12 34.57 18.95 30.44
CA PHE A 12 33.95 19.24 29.14
C PHE A 12 34.21 18.13 28.10
N LEU A 13 35.35 17.46 28.15
CA LEU A 13 35.66 16.31 27.31
C LEU A 13 34.93 15.04 27.76
N LEU A 14 34.64 14.87 29.04
CA LEU A 14 33.89 13.74 29.58
C LEU A 14 32.38 13.86 29.31
N SER A 15 31.84 15.06 29.20
CA SER A 15 30.42 15.27 28.88
C SER A 15 30.08 15.01 27.42
N PHE A 16 31.04 14.92 26.51
CA PHE A 16 30.81 14.59 25.09
C PHE A 16 30.64 13.09 24.80
N ASN A 17 30.94 12.20 25.74
CA ASN A 17 30.76 10.77 25.56
C ASN A 17 29.46 10.20 26.11
N LEU A 18 28.53 11.06 26.56
CA LEU A 18 27.16 10.69 26.95
C LEU A 18 26.17 10.83 25.79
N PHE A 19 26.65 10.88 24.54
CA PHE A 19 25.77 10.76 23.40
C PHE A 19 25.26 9.32 23.29
N SER A 20 24.06 9.15 23.76
CA SER A 20 23.04 8.21 23.33
C SER A 20 23.56 7.11 22.41
N GLN A 21 23.79 5.92 22.94
CA GLN A 21 23.59 4.71 22.14
C GLN A 21 22.11 4.73 21.73
N GLU A 22 21.82 5.23 20.54
CA GLU A 22 20.58 4.92 19.86
C GLU A 22 20.48 3.39 19.86
N ASN A 23 19.54 2.85 20.62
CA ASN A 23 19.20 1.43 20.56
C ASN A 23 18.56 1.17 19.20
N LYS A 24 19.40 1.12 18.17
CA LYS A 24 18.98 0.85 16.80
C LYS A 24 18.44 -0.59 16.77
N ILE A 25 17.13 -0.72 16.61
CA ILE A 25 16.48 -2.02 16.49
C ILE A 25 17.06 -2.71 15.26
N SER A 26 17.53 -3.94 15.42
CA SER A 26 18.05 -4.72 14.29
C SER A 26 16.95 -4.95 13.28
N LYS A 27 17.25 -4.74 12.01
CA LYS A 27 16.32 -4.99 10.92
C LYS A 27 16.05 -6.49 10.78
N ARG A 28 14.80 -6.87 10.70
CA ARG A 28 14.40 -8.23 10.38
C ARG A 28 14.61 -8.51 8.90
N ILE A 29 14.97 -9.73 8.60
CA ILE A 29 15.17 -10.20 7.23
C ILE A 29 14.20 -11.33 6.96
N TYR A 30 13.44 -11.24 5.86
CA TYR A 30 12.70 -12.35 5.30
C TYR A 30 13.33 -12.75 3.97
N THR A 31 13.64 -14.05 3.82
CA THR A 31 14.23 -14.57 2.57
C THR A 31 13.14 -15.27 1.76
N THR A 32 12.80 -14.66 0.63
CA THR A 32 11.85 -15.22 -0.33
C THR A 32 12.51 -16.23 -1.26
N LYS A 33 11.69 -17.04 -1.95
CA LYS A 33 12.16 -17.99 -2.96
C LYS A 33 11.32 -17.88 -4.23
N LYS A 34 11.95 -18.20 -5.35
CA LYS A 34 11.27 -18.31 -6.63
C LYS A 34 10.41 -19.57 -6.66
N LEU A 35 9.14 -19.40 -6.99
CA LEU A 35 8.18 -20.50 -7.07
C LEU A 35 8.26 -21.22 -8.44
N VAL A 36 7.84 -22.47 -8.47
CA VAL A 36 7.71 -23.28 -9.68
C VAL A 36 6.25 -23.34 -10.12
N LYS A 37 5.35 -23.59 -9.19
CA LYS A 37 3.90 -23.67 -9.44
C LYS A 37 3.22 -22.45 -8.83
N LYS A 38 2.34 -21.81 -9.58
CA LYS A 38 1.63 -20.60 -9.12
C LYS A 38 0.50 -20.97 -8.17
N PRO A 39 0.30 -20.22 -7.07
CA PRO A 39 -0.90 -20.37 -6.25
C PRO A 39 -2.13 -19.78 -6.97
N VAL A 40 -3.28 -20.27 -6.60
CA VAL A 40 -4.57 -19.66 -6.94
C VAL A 40 -4.85 -18.59 -5.88
N ILE A 41 -5.21 -17.39 -6.29
CA ILE A 41 -5.52 -16.30 -5.37
C ILE A 41 -7.03 -16.32 -5.09
N ASP A 42 -7.44 -17.19 -4.20
CA ASP A 42 -8.85 -17.41 -3.84
C ASP A 42 -9.16 -17.12 -2.36
N GLY A 43 -8.13 -16.77 -1.61
CA GLY A 43 -8.19 -16.48 -0.18
C GLY A 43 -7.94 -17.72 0.71
N PHE A 44 -7.65 -18.88 0.15
CA PHE A 44 -7.29 -20.09 0.89
C PHE A 44 -5.80 -20.39 0.73
N ILE A 45 -5.04 -20.33 1.82
CA ILE A 45 -3.59 -20.61 1.81
C ILE A 45 -3.35 -22.12 1.93
N ASN A 46 -3.94 -22.91 1.06
CA ASN A 46 -3.88 -24.38 1.05
C ASN A 46 -3.11 -24.94 -0.16
N ASP A 47 -2.69 -24.10 -1.09
CA ASP A 47 -1.89 -24.51 -2.24
C ASP A 47 -0.50 -25.02 -1.83
N GLU A 48 -0.05 -26.12 -2.44
CA GLU A 48 1.30 -26.66 -2.25
C GLU A 48 2.41 -25.62 -2.59
N ALA A 49 2.10 -24.68 -3.46
CA ALA A 49 3.01 -23.60 -3.84
C ALA A 49 3.55 -22.84 -2.61
N TRP A 50 2.73 -22.65 -1.58
CA TRP A 50 3.11 -21.96 -0.36
C TRP A 50 4.09 -22.75 0.54
N ASN A 51 4.36 -24.02 0.26
CA ASN A 51 5.31 -24.83 1.02
C ASN A 51 6.77 -24.57 0.66
N VAL A 52 7.04 -23.77 -0.37
CA VAL A 52 8.40 -23.41 -0.81
C VAL A 52 9.11 -22.48 0.18
N VAL A 53 8.35 -21.71 0.94
CA VAL A 53 8.85 -20.73 1.90
C VAL A 53 8.27 -20.94 3.30
N GLU A 54 9.04 -20.54 4.31
CA GLU A 54 8.63 -20.63 5.69
C GLU A 54 7.72 -19.46 6.10
N TRP A 55 6.89 -19.70 7.13
CA TRP A 55 6.13 -18.64 7.75
C TRP A 55 7.05 -17.71 8.57
N SER A 56 6.82 -16.41 8.45
CA SER A 56 7.35 -15.43 9.39
C SER A 56 6.22 -14.88 10.28
N SER A 57 6.55 -14.51 11.51
CA SER A 57 5.61 -14.09 12.56
C SER A 57 6.25 -13.03 13.48
N ASP A 58 5.85 -13.01 14.73
CA ASP A 58 6.42 -12.17 15.80
C ASP A 58 6.17 -10.68 15.60
N PHE A 59 4.97 -10.34 15.17
CA PHE A 59 4.52 -8.95 15.12
C PHE A 59 4.56 -8.31 16.50
N THR A 60 4.75 -7.01 16.55
CA THR A 60 4.69 -6.20 17.76
C THR A 60 3.70 -5.06 17.57
N GLN A 61 3.01 -4.69 18.63
CA GLN A 61 2.11 -3.54 18.60
C GLN A 61 2.88 -2.25 18.31
N LYS A 62 2.30 -1.43 17.45
CA LYS A 62 2.63 -0.02 17.24
C LYS A 62 1.70 0.84 18.09
N ASP A 63 0.41 0.52 18.08
CA ASP A 63 -0.64 1.16 18.84
C ASP A 63 -1.60 0.08 19.42
N PRO A 64 -2.21 0.28 20.59
CA PRO A 64 -2.01 1.37 21.54
C PRO A 64 -0.76 1.19 22.40
N ASP A 65 -0.28 -0.04 22.56
CA ASP A 65 0.77 -0.43 23.50
C ASP A 65 2.07 -0.74 22.77
N GLU A 66 2.83 0.29 22.41
CA GLU A 66 4.05 0.15 21.63
C GLU A 66 5.00 -0.93 22.17
N GLY A 67 5.43 -1.84 21.27
CA GLY A 67 6.42 -2.87 21.55
C GLY A 67 5.90 -4.09 22.32
N LYS A 68 4.64 -4.11 22.76
CA LYS A 68 4.00 -5.28 23.34
C LYS A 68 3.69 -6.34 22.26
N PRO A 69 3.52 -7.62 22.64
CA PRO A 69 2.95 -8.62 21.73
C PRO A 69 1.55 -8.17 21.27
N PRO A 70 1.15 -8.47 20.02
CA PRO A 70 -0.21 -8.21 19.55
C PRO A 70 -1.22 -9.09 20.28
N THR A 71 -2.47 -8.62 20.40
CA THR A 71 -3.57 -9.40 20.97
C THR A 71 -3.74 -10.72 20.22
N TYR A 72 -3.70 -10.67 18.89
CA TYR A 72 -3.75 -11.86 18.04
C TYR A 72 -2.57 -11.86 17.07
N GLN A 73 -1.92 -13.00 16.94
CA GLN A 73 -0.75 -13.16 16.08
C GLN A 73 -1.09 -13.05 14.60
N THR A 74 -0.08 -12.67 13.84
CA THR A 74 -0.11 -12.64 12.38
C THR A 74 1.08 -13.42 11.85
N LYS A 75 0.88 -14.18 10.77
CA LYS A 75 1.94 -14.87 10.02
C LYS A 75 1.84 -14.53 8.55
N PHE A 76 2.96 -14.55 7.86
CA PHE A 76 2.98 -14.33 6.43
C PHE A 76 4.02 -15.17 5.71
N LYS A 77 3.84 -15.30 4.41
CA LYS A 77 4.77 -15.91 3.45
C LYS A 77 4.93 -14.96 2.26
N VAL A 78 6.13 -14.91 1.69
CA VAL A 78 6.39 -14.16 0.44
C VAL A 78 7.15 -15.07 -0.50
N MET A 79 6.69 -15.14 -1.75
CA MET A 79 7.36 -15.84 -2.84
C MET A 79 7.16 -15.08 -4.15
N TYR A 80 7.91 -15.44 -5.19
CA TYR A 80 7.82 -14.73 -6.47
C TYR A 80 8.02 -15.66 -7.67
N ASP A 81 7.55 -15.23 -8.83
CA ASP A 81 7.90 -15.82 -10.14
C ASP A 81 8.59 -14.78 -11.04
N ALA A 82 8.59 -15.00 -12.34
CA ALA A 82 9.18 -14.05 -13.29
C ALA A 82 8.38 -12.75 -13.45
N LYS A 83 7.11 -12.71 -13.00
CA LYS A 83 6.19 -11.60 -13.28
C LYS A 83 5.55 -11.01 -12.04
N TYR A 84 5.46 -11.77 -10.94
CA TYR A 84 4.65 -11.42 -9.79
C TYR A 84 5.36 -11.70 -8.48
N LEU A 85 5.14 -10.84 -7.51
CA LEU A 85 5.32 -11.11 -6.09
C LEU A 85 3.99 -11.66 -5.54
N TYR A 86 4.08 -12.70 -4.71
CA TYR A 86 2.93 -13.30 -4.02
C TYR A 86 3.12 -13.18 -2.52
N VAL A 87 2.09 -12.74 -1.83
CA VAL A 87 2.09 -12.63 -0.37
C VAL A 87 0.85 -13.35 0.17
N ALA A 88 1.07 -14.25 1.11
CA ALA A 88 0.01 -14.87 1.90
C ALA A 88 0.10 -14.39 3.34
N ILE A 89 -1.02 -14.02 3.93
CA ILE A 89 -1.11 -13.52 5.29
C ILE A 89 -2.18 -14.32 6.03
N ARG A 90 -1.83 -14.82 7.20
CA ARG A 90 -2.73 -15.44 8.17
C ARG A 90 -2.85 -14.53 9.37
N ALA A 91 -4.00 -13.92 9.55
CA ALA A 91 -4.34 -13.06 10.65
C ALA A 91 -5.23 -13.84 11.64
N PHE A 92 -4.64 -14.31 12.74
CA PHE A 92 -5.38 -15.06 13.76
C PHE A 92 -6.33 -14.14 14.52
N ASP A 93 -7.46 -14.72 14.95
CA ASP A 93 -8.45 -14.07 15.78
C ASP A 93 -9.30 -15.14 16.45
N ASP A 94 -9.41 -15.09 17.78
CA ASP A 94 -10.15 -16.07 18.55
C ASP A 94 -11.67 -15.77 18.56
N GLU A 95 -12.07 -14.61 18.02
CA GLU A 95 -13.47 -14.17 17.90
C GLU A 95 -13.77 -13.77 16.45
N PRO A 96 -13.69 -14.71 15.49
CA PRO A 96 -13.80 -14.39 14.07
C PRO A 96 -15.14 -13.76 13.66
N GLU A 97 -16.20 -13.98 14.44
CA GLU A 97 -17.50 -13.35 14.24
C GLU A 97 -17.50 -11.84 14.54
N LYS A 98 -16.49 -11.36 15.28
CA LYS A 98 -16.29 -9.95 15.61
C LYS A 98 -15.35 -9.22 14.65
N ILE A 99 -14.81 -9.92 13.64
CA ILE A 99 -13.97 -9.31 12.62
C ILE A 99 -14.79 -8.28 11.85
N GLU A 100 -14.31 -7.04 11.84
CA GLU A 100 -14.96 -5.94 11.11
C GLU A 100 -14.68 -6.04 9.62
N ARG A 101 -15.73 -6.43 8.86
CA ARG A 101 -15.69 -6.68 7.41
C ARG A 101 -16.65 -5.77 6.64
N ARG A 102 -16.43 -4.47 6.71
CA ARG A 102 -17.26 -3.53 5.98
C ARG A 102 -16.86 -3.47 4.52
N LEU A 103 -17.84 -3.60 3.63
CA LEU A 103 -17.65 -3.32 2.22
C LEU A 103 -17.55 -1.80 2.02
N SER A 104 -16.53 -1.39 1.32
CA SER A 104 -16.32 0.00 0.90
C SER A 104 -15.94 0.03 -0.58
N ARG A 105 -15.82 1.21 -1.15
CA ARG A 105 -15.13 1.38 -2.44
C ARG A 105 -13.65 1.07 -2.27
N ARG A 106 -12.93 0.87 -3.38
CA ARG A 106 -11.46 0.82 -3.41
C ARG A 106 -10.89 1.98 -2.60
N ASP A 107 -9.78 1.76 -1.90
CA ASP A 107 -9.11 2.72 -1.00
C ASP A 107 -9.92 3.12 0.26
N GLY A 108 -11.09 2.54 0.46
CA GLY A 108 -11.87 2.69 1.68
C GLY A 108 -11.40 1.71 2.76
N PHE A 109 -10.50 2.14 3.63
CA PHE A 109 -9.87 1.29 4.66
C PHE A 109 -10.70 1.14 5.94
N GLN A 110 -11.97 0.80 5.83
CA GLN A 110 -12.83 0.56 6.99
C GLN A 110 -12.83 -0.92 7.37
N GLY A 111 -12.53 -1.21 8.64
CA GLY A 111 -12.52 -2.56 9.19
C GLY A 111 -11.11 -3.15 9.34
N ASP A 112 -11.07 -4.45 9.64
CA ASP A 112 -9.85 -5.22 9.79
C ASP A 112 -9.10 -5.29 8.46
N ARG A 113 -7.78 -5.05 8.50
CA ARG A 113 -6.97 -5.00 7.28
C ARG A 113 -5.51 -5.37 7.53
N VAL A 114 -4.85 -5.71 6.44
CA VAL A 114 -3.40 -5.87 6.37
C VAL A 114 -2.84 -5.02 5.24
N ASN A 115 -1.65 -4.45 5.48
CA ASN A 115 -0.92 -3.65 4.52
C ASN A 115 0.44 -4.29 4.28
N VAL A 116 0.81 -4.48 3.02
CA VAL A 116 2.15 -4.90 2.60
C VAL A 116 2.87 -3.67 2.06
N ILE A 117 4.00 -3.34 2.66
CA ILE A 117 4.80 -2.14 2.40
C ILE A 117 6.10 -2.57 1.75
N ILE A 118 6.39 -2.06 0.56
CA ILE A 118 7.51 -2.48 -0.28
C ILE A 118 8.29 -1.25 -0.76
N ASP A 119 9.50 -1.06 -0.25
CA ASP A 119 10.49 -0.16 -0.82
C ASP A 119 11.37 -0.95 -1.80
N SER A 120 10.92 -1.04 -3.05
CA SER A 120 11.58 -1.83 -4.08
C SER A 120 12.81 -1.14 -4.69
N TYR A 121 12.97 0.15 -4.52
CA TYR A 121 14.22 0.86 -4.82
C TYR A 121 15.27 0.71 -3.74
N HIS A 122 14.84 0.35 -2.53
CA HIS A 122 15.66 0.37 -1.31
C HIS A 122 16.29 1.75 -1.06
N ASP A 123 15.54 2.81 -1.40
CA ASP A 123 15.95 4.20 -1.22
C ASP A 123 15.67 4.72 0.19
N LYS A 124 14.93 3.95 1.00
CA LYS A 124 14.54 4.26 2.39
C LYS A 124 13.71 5.54 2.52
N ARG A 125 13.06 5.94 1.45
CA ARG A 125 12.28 7.18 1.36
C ARG A 125 10.92 6.98 0.73
N THR A 126 10.81 6.00 -0.18
CA THR A 126 9.59 5.72 -0.93
C THR A 126 9.16 4.27 -0.77
N ALA A 127 7.86 4.01 -0.79
CA ALA A 127 7.32 2.66 -0.77
C ALA A 127 6.00 2.56 -1.49
N PHE A 128 5.76 1.39 -2.08
CA PHE A 128 4.47 0.95 -2.59
C PHE A 128 3.73 0.19 -1.51
N VAL A 129 2.48 0.55 -1.26
CA VAL A 129 1.66 -0.04 -0.21
C VAL A 129 0.43 -0.69 -0.81
N PHE A 130 0.21 -1.96 -0.46
CA PHE A 130 -0.92 -2.75 -0.91
C PHE A 130 -1.73 -3.20 0.29
N THR A 131 -3.00 -2.82 0.32
CA THR A 131 -3.91 -3.06 1.43
C THR A 131 -5.02 -4.02 1.03
N THR A 132 -5.29 -5.00 1.88
CA THR A 132 -6.45 -5.87 1.77
C THR A 132 -7.21 -5.86 3.09
N THR A 133 -8.52 -5.61 3.03
CA THR A 133 -9.41 -5.72 4.20
C THR A 133 -9.93 -7.15 4.36
N ALA A 134 -10.42 -7.50 5.55
CA ALA A 134 -11.06 -8.79 5.79
C ALA A 134 -12.33 -9.02 4.93
N ALA A 135 -12.91 -7.95 4.37
CA ALA A 135 -13.99 -8.01 3.39
C ALA A 135 -13.51 -8.25 1.95
N GLY A 136 -12.18 -8.32 1.70
CA GLY A 136 -11.60 -8.45 0.36
C GLY A 136 -11.54 -7.14 -0.43
N VAL A 137 -11.80 -6.01 0.21
CA VAL A 137 -11.60 -4.70 -0.43
C VAL A 137 -10.10 -4.44 -0.54
N LYS A 138 -9.67 -4.05 -1.73
CA LYS A 138 -8.28 -3.65 -1.99
C LYS A 138 -8.14 -2.14 -1.98
N GLY A 139 -6.96 -1.69 -1.64
CA GLY A 139 -6.53 -0.32 -1.76
C GLY A 139 -5.03 -0.23 -1.81
N GLU A 140 -4.55 0.88 -2.28
CA GLU A 140 -3.13 1.11 -2.45
C GLU A 140 -2.75 2.56 -2.20
N GLU A 141 -1.50 2.74 -1.84
CA GLU A 141 -0.93 4.06 -1.58
C GLU A 141 0.54 4.07 -2.02
N PHE A 142 0.99 5.22 -2.49
CA PHE A 142 2.40 5.48 -2.68
C PHE A 142 2.92 6.35 -1.53
N ALA A 143 3.76 5.78 -0.69
CA ALA A 143 4.38 6.51 0.41
C ALA A 143 5.66 7.21 -0.05
N SER A 144 5.84 8.46 0.34
CA SER A 144 7.03 9.26 0.04
C SER A 144 7.49 10.05 1.27
N GLN A 145 8.62 10.76 1.15
CA GLN A 145 9.22 11.53 2.24
C GLN A 145 9.41 10.70 3.53
N ASN A 146 9.86 9.45 3.36
CA ASN A 146 10.07 8.49 4.46
C ASN A 146 8.78 8.16 5.25
N GLY A 147 7.62 8.23 4.60
CA GLY A 147 6.32 7.91 5.19
C GLY A 147 5.57 9.10 5.78
N GLU A 148 5.99 10.33 5.50
CA GLU A 148 5.24 11.54 5.88
C GLU A 148 4.10 11.85 4.92
N ASN A 149 4.24 11.45 3.64
CA ASN A 149 3.22 11.67 2.62
C ASN A 149 2.73 10.33 2.05
N TRP A 150 1.41 10.14 2.02
CA TRP A 150 0.72 8.95 1.53
C TRP A 150 -0.27 9.37 0.44
N ASP A 151 -0.03 8.89 -0.77
CA ASP A 151 -0.81 9.22 -1.96
C ASP A 151 -1.66 8.03 -2.38
N ASP A 152 -2.97 8.13 -2.20
CA ASP A 152 -3.99 7.15 -2.57
C ASP A 152 -4.50 7.31 -4.01
N SER A 153 -3.98 8.28 -4.76
CA SER A 153 -4.32 8.45 -6.18
C SER A 153 -3.61 7.43 -7.08
N TRP A 154 -2.57 6.74 -6.57
CA TRP A 154 -1.86 5.71 -7.31
C TRP A 154 -2.71 4.44 -7.43
N ASN A 155 -3.13 4.09 -8.63
CA ASN A 155 -4.07 3.02 -8.93
C ASN A 155 -3.44 1.89 -9.76
N PRO A 156 -2.63 0.98 -9.18
CA PRO A 156 -2.02 -0.14 -9.88
C PRO A 156 -3.01 -1.27 -10.16
N ILE A 157 -2.69 -2.10 -11.16
CA ILE A 157 -3.39 -3.35 -11.39
C ILE A 157 -2.73 -4.46 -10.57
N TRP A 158 -3.42 -4.97 -9.56
CA TRP A 158 -2.99 -6.11 -8.75
C TRP A 158 -4.19 -6.91 -8.27
N TYR A 159 -3.95 -8.06 -7.65
CA TYR A 159 -5.01 -9.01 -7.31
C TYR A 159 -4.90 -9.40 -5.85
N THR A 160 -6.03 -9.51 -5.19
CA THR A 160 -6.13 -9.99 -3.81
C THR A 160 -7.43 -10.73 -3.59
N ASN A 161 -7.43 -11.62 -2.62
CA ASN A 161 -8.61 -12.24 -2.06
C ASN A 161 -8.43 -12.45 -0.56
N ALA A 162 -9.54 -12.42 0.19
CA ALA A 162 -9.56 -12.65 1.62
C ALA A 162 -10.68 -13.59 2.02
N LYS A 163 -10.47 -14.41 3.05
CA LYS A 163 -11.46 -15.32 3.62
C LYS A 163 -11.39 -15.31 5.13
N ILE A 164 -12.56 -15.35 5.76
CA ILE A 164 -12.70 -15.53 7.21
C ILE A 164 -13.02 -17.00 7.46
N ASP A 165 -12.40 -17.57 8.48
CA ASP A 165 -12.63 -18.94 8.96
C ASP A 165 -12.70 -18.96 10.50
N ASP A 166 -12.71 -20.15 11.09
CA ASP A 166 -12.81 -20.39 12.54
C ASP A 166 -11.59 -19.94 13.38
N LYS A 167 -10.49 -19.52 12.72
CA LYS A 167 -9.23 -19.12 13.37
C LYS A 167 -8.84 -17.66 13.07
N GLY A 168 -9.74 -16.89 12.44
CA GLY A 168 -9.51 -15.54 12.02
C GLY A 168 -9.71 -15.35 10.52
N TRP A 169 -8.73 -14.79 9.80
CA TRP A 169 -8.86 -14.59 8.36
C TRP A 169 -7.53 -14.73 7.63
N THR A 170 -7.63 -14.91 6.33
CA THR A 170 -6.51 -15.00 5.41
C THR A 170 -6.60 -13.94 4.33
N ALA A 171 -5.46 -13.50 3.85
CA ALA A 171 -5.35 -12.70 2.63
C ALA A 171 -4.27 -13.28 1.73
N GLU A 172 -4.56 -13.32 0.45
CA GLU A 172 -3.59 -13.63 -0.60
C GLU A 172 -3.48 -12.44 -1.55
N MET A 173 -2.26 -12.08 -1.91
CA MET A 173 -1.96 -10.99 -2.81
C MET A 173 -1.07 -11.46 -3.95
N LYS A 174 -1.33 -10.94 -5.16
CA LYS A 174 -0.51 -11.15 -6.35
C LYS A 174 -0.23 -9.81 -6.97
N ILE A 175 1.01 -9.36 -6.85
CA ILE A 175 1.47 -8.02 -7.20
C ILE A 175 2.37 -8.13 -8.44
N PRO A 176 1.99 -7.58 -9.60
CA PRO A 176 2.83 -7.61 -10.79
C PRO A 176 4.09 -6.75 -10.61
N PHE A 177 5.24 -7.24 -11.06
CA PHE A 177 6.46 -6.45 -11.06
C PHE A 177 6.40 -5.23 -11.99
N SER A 178 5.47 -5.21 -12.94
CA SER A 178 5.20 -4.01 -13.76
C SER A 178 4.61 -2.84 -12.98
N GLN A 179 4.08 -3.09 -11.79
CA GLN A 179 3.54 -2.06 -10.89
C GLN A 179 4.58 -1.58 -9.86
N LEU A 180 5.72 -2.25 -9.80
CA LEU A 180 6.83 -1.90 -8.91
C LEU A 180 8.00 -1.36 -9.73
N ARG A 181 8.73 -0.42 -9.14
CA ARG A 181 9.92 0.15 -9.76
C ARG A 181 11.14 -0.29 -8.95
N PHE A 182 12.13 -0.89 -9.60
CA PHE A 182 13.33 -1.42 -8.97
C PHE A 182 14.55 -1.35 -9.88
N GLY A 183 15.73 -1.42 -9.29
CA GLY A 183 17.01 -1.38 -10.00
C GLY A 183 17.28 -2.64 -10.82
N LYS A 184 18.45 -2.67 -11.50
CA LYS A 184 18.87 -3.77 -12.39
C LYS A 184 19.86 -4.74 -11.72
N ALA A 185 19.98 -4.76 -10.42
CA ALA A 185 20.90 -5.67 -9.72
C ALA A 185 20.47 -7.14 -9.94
N GLU A 186 21.45 -8.03 -10.04
CA GLU A 186 21.22 -9.49 -10.20
C GLU A 186 20.47 -10.06 -8.98
N GLU A 187 20.86 -9.65 -7.79
CA GLU A 187 20.17 -9.93 -6.55
C GLU A 187 19.71 -8.62 -5.93
N GLN A 188 18.42 -8.56 -5.55
CA GLN A 188 17.81 -7.36 -5.00
C GLN A 188 17.48 -7.53 -3.53
N ILE A 189 17.67 -6.47 -2.78
CA ILE A 189 17.21 -6.33 -1.40
C ILE A 189 16.19 -5.20 -1.40
N TRP A 190 14.99 -5.48 -0.92
CA TRP A 190 13.92 -4.49 -0.81
C TRP A 190 13.62 -4.17 0.65
N GLY A 191 13.30 -2.93 0.95
CA GLY A 191 12.66 -2.59 2.21
C GLY A 191 11.28 -3.26 2.27
N PHE A 192 10.94 -3.85 3.43
CA PHE A 192 9.72 -4.63 3.55
C PHE A 192 9.14 -4.56 4.96
N ASN A 193 7.85 -4.31 5.05
CA ASN A 193 7.11 -4.47 6.30
C ASN A 193 5.69 -4.95 6.03
N ILE A 194 5.07 -5.52 7.04
CA ILE A 194 3.64 -5.84 7.05
C ILE A 194 3.04 -5.20 8.29
N ASN A 195 1.92 -4.53 8.08
CA ASN A 195 1.09 -3.93 9.11
C ASN A 195 -0.25 -4.68 9.16
N ARG A 196 -0.75 -4.96 10.36
CA ARG A 196 -2.11 -5.42 10.61
C ARG A 196 -2.85 -4.41 11.49
N THR A 197 -4.09 -4.13 11.13
CA THR A 197 -5.02 -3.36 11.98
C THR A 197 -6.16 -4.28 12.42
N ILE A 198 -6.39 -4.39 13.72
CA ILE A 198 -7.59 -4.99 14.32
C ILE A 198 -8.51 -3.83 14.68
N PHE A 199 -9.53 -3.62 13.85
CA PHE A 199 -10.31 -2.39 13.88
C PHE A 199 -11.07 -2.19 15.19
N ARG A 200 -11.73 -3.24 15.70
CA ARG A 200 -12.49 -3.19 16.94
C ARG A 200 -11.65 -2.86 18.18
N LEU A 201 -10.36 -3.23 18.15
CA LEU A 201 -9.43 -3.00 19.25
C LEU A 201 -8.63 -1.71 19.07
N GLN A 202 -8.74 -1.03 17.92
CA GLN A 202 -7.88 0.09 17.51
C GLN A 202 -6.38 -0.31 17.62
N GLU A 203 -6.09 -1.59 17.45
CA GLU A 203 -4.75 -2.12 17.53
C GLU A 203 -4.10 -2.16 16.17
N ARG A 204 -2.88 -1.68 16.11
CA ARG A 204 -2.00 -1.78 14.94
C ARG A 204 -0.71 -2.48 15.32
N SER A 205 -0.34 -3.51 14.58
CA SER A 205 0.90 -4.26 14.80
C SER A 205 1.74 -4.33 13.53
N LEU A 206 3.06 -4.32 13.69
CA LEU A 206 4.06 -4.36 12.61
C LEU A 206 4.93 -5.59 12.72
N TRP A 207 5.32 -6.18 11.60
CA TRP A 207 6.33 -7.23 11.56
C TRP A 207 7.72 -6.71 11.93
N GLN A 208 8.20 -5.66 11.30
CA GLN A 208 9.36 -4.91 11.75
C GLN A 208 8.87 -3.79 12.68
N ARG A 209 9.29 -3.88 13.93
CA ARG A 209 8.97 -2.84 14.91
C ARG A 209 9.59 -1.51 14.51
N ILE A 210 8.80 -0.46 14.57
CA ILE A 210 9.22 0.92 14.37
C ILE A 210 8.76 1.72 15.60
N PRO A 211 9.67 2.13 16.49
CA PRO A 211 9.34 2.93 17.66
C PRO A 211 8.65 4.26 17.31
N ASN A 212 7.87 4.79 18.26
CA ASN A 212 7.17 6.05 18.06
C ASN A 212 8.08 7.27 18.09
N ASP A 213 9.24 7.13 18.73
CA ASP A 213 10.29 8.15 18.83
C ASP A 213 11.26 8.17 17.65
N GLN A 214 11.15 7.20 16.71
CA GLN A 214 11.97 7.18 15.50
C GLN A 214 11.40 8.11 14.45
N ALA A 215 12.27 8.94 13.89
CA ALA A 215 11.95 9.76 12.73
C ALA A 215 11.96 8.88 11.47
N GLY A 216 10.81 8.77 10.82
CA GLY A 216 10.67 8.03 9.57
C GLY A 216 10.04 6.64 9.75
N PHE A 217 9.45 6.18 8.67
CA PHE A 217 8.71 4.92 8.62
C PHE A 217 9.34 3.94 7.63
N ILE A 218 9.66 4.41 6.41
CA ILE A 218 10.18 3.55 5.34
C ILE A 218 11.63 3.16 5.62
N SER A 219 12.45 4.08 6.13
CA SER A 219 13.85 3.82 6.49
C SER A 219 14.00 2.75 7.56
N GLU A 220 12.98 2.59 8.42
CA GLU A 220 12.98 1.66 9.53
C GLU A 220 12.36 0.30 9.19
N ALA A 221 11.86 0.11 7.96
CA ALA A 221 11.34 -1.17 7.50
C ALA A 221 12.41 -2.28 7.58
N GLY A 222 11.97 -3.52 7.74
CA GLY A 222 12.79 -4.71 7.59
C GLY A 222 13.22 -4.92 6.13
N GLU A 223 13.77 -6.08 5.82
CA GLU A 223 14.32 -6.36 4.49
C GLU A 223 13.76 -7.67 3.91
N LEU A 224 13.47 -7.64 2.61
CA LEU A 224 13.12 -8.78 1.79
C LEU A 224 14.32 -9.15 0.93
N HIS A 225 14.88 -10.32 1.18
CA HIS A 225 16.02 -10.88 0.48
C HIS A 225 15.64 -12.06 -0.43
N GLY A 226 16.58 -12.52 -1.27
CA GLY A 226 16.40 -13.71 -2.12
C GLY A 226 15.71 -13.43 -3.46
N LEU A 227 15.45 -12.17 -3.79
CA LEU A 227 14.93 -11.76 -5.09
C LEU A 227 16.06 -11.77 -6.14
N LYS A 228 16.05 -12.74 -7.06
CA LYS A 228 17.13 -12.91 -8.04
C LYS A 228 16.62 -12.83 -9.47
N ASN A 229 17.43 -12.20 -10.32
CA ASN A 229 17.22 -12.11 -11.77
C ASN A 229 15.81 -11.57 -12.11
N LEU A 230 15.36 -10.53 -11.38
CA LEU A 230 14.13 -9.85 -11.69
C LEU A 230 14.28 -9.03 -12.98
N ILE A 231 13.29 -9.16 -13.87
CA ILE A 231 13.24 -8.38 -15.09
C ILE A 231 12.15 -7.33 -14.92
N SER A 232 12.55 -6.05 -14.99
CA SER A 232 11.59 -4.95 -15.02
C SER A 232 10.67 -5.11 -16.22
N GLN A 233 9.38 -5.19 -15.99
CA GLN A 233 8.39 -5.32 -17.03
C GLN A 233 7.85 -3.93 -17.39
N LYS A 234 7.74 -3.66 -18.71
CA LYS A 234 7.09 -2.44 -19.15
C LYS A 234 5.61 -2.48 -18.77
N GLN A 235 5.16 -1.44 -18.11
CA GLN A 235 3.75 -1.23 -17.85
C GLN A 235 3.06 -0.89 -19.17
N LEU A 236 1.98 -1.60 -19.50
CA LEU A 236 1.08 -1.29 -20.58
C LEU A 236 -0.34 -1.61 -20.12
N GLU A 237 -1.11 -0.58 -19.90
CA GLU A 237 -2.52 -0.67 -19.54
C GLU A 237 -3.31 0.07 -20.61
N ILE A 238 -4.38 -0.54 -21.08
CA ILE A 238 -5.27 0.04 -22.08
C ILE A 238 -6.68 -0.20 -21.58
N GLN A 239 -7.42 0.88 -21.37
CA GLN A 239 -8.78 0.87 -20.80
C GLN A 239 -9.75 1.56 -21.76
N PRO A 240 -10.39 0.82 -22.67
CA PRO A 240 -11.49 1.36 -23.45
C PRO A 240 -12.71 1.55 -22.55
N PHE A 241 -13.45 2.62 -22.76
CA PHE A 241 -14.69 2.87 -22.02
C PHE A 241 -15.82 3.34 -22.94
N THR A 242 -17.03 3.12 -22.50
CA THR A 242 -18.26 3.60 -23.14
C THR A 242 -19.17 4.18 -22.09
N VAL A 243 -19.68 5.37 -22.37
CA VAL A 243 -20.67 6.04 -21.52
C VAL A 243 -21.95 6.18 -22.30
N LEU A 244 -23.02 5.61 -21.76
CA LEU A 244 -24.38 5.72 -22.29
C LEU A 244 -25.20 6.57 -21.32
N GLN A 245 -25.75 7.67 -21.82
CA GLN A 245 -26.59 8.58 -21.06
C GLN A 245 -28.00 8.62 -21.69
N TYR A 246 -29.01 8.45 -20.88
CA TYR A 246 -30.39 8.63 -21.28
C TYR A 246 -31.08 9.61 -20.34
N ASP A 247 -31.46 10.76 -20.89
CA ASP A 247 -32.13 11.82 -20.17
C ASP A 247 -33.64 11.84 -20.55
N LYS A 248 -34.49 11.92 -19.54
CA LYS A 248 -35.93 12.12 -19.71
C LYS A 248 -36.37 13.38 -18.98
N TYR A 249 -36.99 14.29 -19.70
CA TYR A 249 -37.41 15.58 -19.18
C TYR A 249 -38.78 15.97 -19.80
N PRO A 250 -39.56 16.91 -19.23
CA PRO A 250 -40.75 17.40 -19.82
C PRO A 250 -40.47 18.01 -21.21
N PRO A 251 -41.24 17.62 -22.26
CA PRO A 251 -41.06 18.22 -23.58
C PRO A 251 -41.55 19.67 -23.58
N GLU A 252 -40.92 20.50 -24.41
CA GLU A 252 -41.26 21.91 -24.57
C GLU A 252 -41.83 22.13 -25.97
N ALA A 253 -43.12 22.53 -26.04
CA ALA A 253 -43.78 22.70 -27.30
C ALA A 253 -43.11 23.79 -28.17
N GLY A 254 -42.74 23.43 -29.42
CA GLY A 254 -42.05 24.33 -30.34
C GLY A 254 -40.54 24.37 -30.19
N ASN A 255 -39.94 23.68 -29.23
CA ASN A 255 -38.48 23.58 -29.05
C ASN A 255 -37.97 22.25 -29.60
N PRO A 256 -37.27 22.23 -30.76
CA PRO A 256 -36.77 20.98 -31.37
C PRO A 256 -35.67 20.32 -30.57
N PHE A 257 -35.03 21.01 -29.62
CA PHE A 257 -33.95 20.51 -28.76
C PHE A 257 -34.48 19.93 -27.44
N ARG A 258 -35.79 20.07 -27.14
CA ARG A 258 -36.42 19.54 -25.93
C ARG A 258 -37.61 18.63 -26.25
N THR A 259 -37.28 17.50 -26.88
CA THR A 259 -38.27 16.51 -27.35
C THR A 259 -38.80 15.61 -26.23
N GLY A 260 -38.30 15.76 -25.00
CA GLY A 260 -38.69 14.98 -23.83
C GLY A 260 -37.74 13.79 -23.53
N LYS A 261 -36.83 13.50 -24.39
CA LYS A 261 -35.82 12.46 -24.22
C LYS A 261 -34.56 12.80 -25.03
N ASP A 262 -33.40 12.45 -24.47
CA ASP A 262 -32.13 12.54 -25.15
C ASP A 262 -31.31 11.25 -24.89
N PHE A 263 -30.62 10.78 -25.88
CA PHE A 263 -29.73 9.62 -25.77
C PHE A 263 -28.37 9.98 -26.34
N ARG A 264 -27.33 9.81 -25.51
CA ARG A 264 -25.95 10.06 -25.88
C ARG A 264 -25.12 8.82 -25.66
N ALA A 265 -24.21 8.56 -26.57
CA ALA A 265 -23.23 7.49 -26.47
C ALA A 265 -21.84 8.09 -26.74
N ASN A 266 -20.95 7.99 -25.78
CA ASN A 266 -19.56 8.40 -25.87
C ASN A 266 -18.65 7.18 -25.78
N PHE A 267 -17.59 7.16 -26.56
CA PHE A 267 -16.54 6.15 -26.53
C PHE A 267 -15.22 6.83 -26.27
N GLY A 268 -14.42 6.28 -25.40
CA GLY A 268 -13.10 6.79 -25.10
C GLY A 268 -12.11 5.68 -24.82
N LEU A 269 -10.84 6.06 -24.68
CA LEU A 269 -9.73 5.15 -24.43
C LEU A 269 -8.73 5.85 -23.52
N ASP A 270 -8.38 5.17 -22.43
CA ASP A 270 -7.26 5.55 -21.57
C ASP A 270 -6.12 4.55 -21.75
N ALA A 271 -4.89 5.04 -21.70
CA ALA A 271 -3.70 4.21 -21.79
C ALA A 271 -2.60 4.71 -20.85
N LYS A 272 -1.97 3.77 -20.14
CA LYS A 272 -0.81 4.01 -19.28
C LYS A 272 0.36 3.19 -19.77
N ILE A 273 1.44 3.86 -20.19
CA ILE A 273 2.57 3.26 -20.88
C ILE A 273 3.86 3.58 -20.14
N GLY A 274 4.50 2.57 -19.55
CA GLY A 274 5.85 2.70 -18.99
C GLY A 274 6.88 2.83 -20.10
N ILE A 275 7.42 4.04 -20.31
CA ILE A 275 8.47 4.31 -21.31
C ILE A 275 9.81 3.82 -20.78
N THR A 276 10.13 4.18 -19.53
CA THR A 276 11.30 3.70 -18.79
C THR A 276 10.87 3.22 -17.40
N ASN A 277 11.81 2.80 -16.55
CA ASN A 277 11.50 2.45 -15.16
C ASN A 277 10.97 3.66 -14.36
N ASP A 278 11.33 4.88 -14.77
CA ASP A 278 11.05 6.11 -14.03
C ASP A 278 10.09 7.06 -14.76
N LEU A 279 9.72 6.72 -16.01
CA LEU A 279 8.85 7.55 -16.83
C LEU A 279 7.64 6.76 -17.31
N THR A 280 6.46 7.20 -16.93
CA THR A 280 5.17 6.69 -17.38
C THR A 280 4.47 7.77 -18.20
N LEU A 281 3.88 7.38 -19.32
CA LEU A 281 3.01 8.23 -20.14
C LEU A 281 1.56 7.82 -19.91
N ASP A 282 0.76 8.75 -19.44
CA ASP A 282 -0.69 8.64 -19.37
C ASP A 282 -1.30 9.36 -20.58
N LEU A 283 -2.14 8.64 -21.31
CA LEU A 283 -2.80 9.12 -22.53
C LEU A 283 -4.30 8.89 -22.41
N THR A 284 -5.09 9.90 -22.72
CA THR A 284 -6.54 9.74 -22.84
C THR A 284 -7.02 10.27 -24.19
N VAL A 285 -7.98 9.56 -24.77
CA VAL A 285 -8.66 9.96 -26.01
C VAL A 285 -10.15 10.05 -25.72
N ASN A 286 -10.74 11.21 -25.99
CA ASN A 286 -12.13 11.54 -25.72
C ASN A 286 -12.55 11.29 -24.25
N PRO A 287 -11.91 11.99 -23.28
CA PRO A 287 -12.13 11.75 -21.85
C PRO A 287 -13.59 11.99 -21.48
N ASP A 288 -14.11 11.14 -20.58
CA ASP A 288 -15.44 11.33 -20.00
C ASP A 288 -15.34 12.13 -18.70
N PHE A 289 -16.06 13.25 -18.66
CA PHE A 289 -16.18 14.09 -17.47
C PHE A 289 -17.52 13.86 -16.74
N GLY A 290 -18.37 12.96 -17.22
CA GLY A 290 -19.71 12.73 -16.67
C GLY A 290 -19.72 12.04 -15.30
N GLN A 291 -18.60 11.43 -14.89
CA GLN A 291 -18.45 10.78 -13.58
C GLN A 291 -17.71 11.68 -12.57
N VAL A 292 -17.23 12.82 -12.99
CA VAL A 292 -16.61 13.79 -12.09
C VAL A 292 -17.71 14.45 -11.27
N GLU A 293 -17.73 14.18 -9.98
CA GLU A 293 -18.56 14.94 -9.05
C GLU A 293 -18.13 16.41 -9.15
N ALA A 294 -19.11 17.32 -9.22
CA ALA A 294 -18.80 18.75 -9.17
C ALA A 294 -18.00 19.03 -7.89
N ASP A 295 -16.94 19.85 -8.04
CA ASP A 295 -16.12 20.24 -6.88
C ASP A 295 -17.04 20.68 -5.73
N PRO A 296 -16.84 20.13 -4.53
CA PRO A 296 -17.66 20.54 -3.40
C PRO A 296 -17.56 22.05 -3.22
N GLY A 297 -18.70 22.72 -3.10
CA GLY A 297 -18.72 24.16 -2.86
C GLY A 297 -18.00 24.49 -1.57
N ALA A 298 -16.74 24.90 -1.68
CA ALA A 298 -15.93 25.28 -0.53
C ALA A 298 -15.63 26.78 -0.59
N ILE A 299 -15.80 27.45 0.53
CA ILE A 299 -15.47 28.87 0.69
C ILE A 299 -14.18 28.97 1.49
N ALA A 300 -13.13 29.45 0.86
CA ALA A 300 -11.90 29.79 1.59
C ALA A 300 -12.12 31.05 2.42
N LEU A 301 -12.33 30.89 3.71
CA LEU A 301 -12.46 32.01 4.65
C LEU A 301 -11.11 32.64 5.02
N ASP A 302 -10.03 31.93 4.74
CA ASP A 302 -8.64 32.30 5.08
C ASP A 302 -7.86 32.90 3.90
N GLY A 303 -8.47 33.01 2.72
CA GLY A 303 -7.83 33.56 1.52
C GLY A 303 -6.83 32.66 0.81
N PHE A 304 -6.65 31.40 1.30
CA PHE A 304 -5.82 30.41 0.61
C PHE A 304 -6.58 29.74 -0.53
N GLN A 305 -5.83 29.36 -1.57
CA GLN A 305 -6.39 28.66 -2.72
C GLN A 305 -6.78 27.22 -2.30
N ILE A 306 -8.05 26.85 -2.50
CA ILE A 306 -8.53 25.50 -2.23
C ILE A 306 -8.07 24.62 -3.38
N PHE A 307 -7.39 23.53 -3.07
CA PHE A 307 -6.94 22.54 -4.03
C PHE A 307 -7.83 21.29 -3.91
N PHE A 308 -8.52 20.92 -5.00
CA PHE A 308 -9.27 19.68 -5.10
C PHE A 308 -8.40 18.63 -5.79
N ARG A 309 -8.42 17.39 -5.26
CA ARG A 309 -7.73 16.28 -5.92
C ARG A 309 -8.44 15.90 -7.20
N GLU A 310 -7.69 15.43 -8.20
CA GLU A 310 -8.23 14.82 -9.40
C GLU A 310 -9.07 13.59 -9.03
N GLN A 311 -10.31 13.52 -9.53
CA GLN A 311 -11.27 12.46 -9.20
C GLN A 311 -11.57 11.53 -10.39
N ARG A 312 -10.97 11.78 -11.54
CA ARG A 312 -11.15 10.90 -12.69
C ARG A 312 -10.49 9.54 -12.41
N PRO A 313 -11.20 8.41 -12.69
CA PRO A 313 -10.72 7.09 -12.27
C PRO A 313 -9.37 6.64 -12.85
N PHE A 314 -8.84 7.33 -13.83
CA PHE A 314 -7.61 6.96 -14.53
C PHE A 314 -6.41 7.87 -14.21
N PHE A 315 -6.64 9.10 -13.75
CA PHE A 315 -5.61 10.11 -13.46
C PHE A 315 -5.33 10.29 -11.98
#